data_de8e6b10e00b1de2ad52d12b8c842281
#
_entry.id   de8e6b10e00b1de2ad52d12b8c842281
#
_cell.length_a   1.000
_cell.length_b   1.000
_cell.length_c   1.000
_cell.angle_alpha   90.00
_cell.angle_beta   90.00
_cell.angle_gamma   90.00
#
_symmetry.space_group_name_H-M   'P 1'
#
loop_
_entity.id
_entity.type
_entity.pdbx_description
1 polymer ?
#
loop_
_entity_poly.entity_id
_entity_poly.type
_entity_poly.pdbx_seq_one_letter_code
_entity_poly.pdbx_strand_id
1 'polypeptide(L)'
;VELRANSLKIIEMRFKEGILPEIDFNQAQAQWATASATVPTFERALAQTQYALSILLGESPKVFIAESSPLDELFPQQEIPVGLPSALLQRRPDILQAEAQLMAQNYQWGAAIAARFPTISITGLLGVASNDLSNLTGGGLAWSVGAGIVGPIFNFGKNKRRAEVERIKMEEMAINYEKVVLQAFREIEDALVSIKTYEDELKARKFLFAAIQNAAKLSAMRYDMGVTSYLEVLENERSAFEAELVLSEVKQKMLASYVDLYKSLGGGWINQDEMKQK
;
A
#
# COMPACT_ATOMS: atom_id res chain seq x y z
N VAL A 1 -0.25 23.79 -19.38
CA VAL A 1 -1.46 24.62 -19.60
C VAL A 1 -1.08 26.00 -20.09
N GLU A 2 -0.15 26.71 -19.43
CA GLU A 2 0.24 28.09 -19.77
C GLU A 2 0.72 28.25 -21.22
N LEU A 3 1.59 27.35 -21.71
CA LEU A 3 2.05 27.39 -23.10
C LEU A 3 0.87 27.33 -24.09
N ARG A 4 -0.09 26.44 -23.85
CA ARG A 4 -1.28 26.31 -24.71
C ARG A 4 -2.23 27.49 -24.59
N ALA A 5 -2.33 28.11 -23.40
CA ALA A 5 -3.09 29.34 -23.23
C ALA A 5 -2.47 30.50 -24.05
N ASN A 6 -1.15 30.58 -24.06
CA ASN A 6 -0.44 31.61 -24.86
C ASN A 6 -0.59 31.34 -26.36
N SER A 7 -0.47 30.07 -26.81
CA SER A 7 -0.72 29.71 -28.22
C SER A 7 -2.15 30.02 -28.64
N LEU A 8 -3.14 29.67 -27.81
CA LEU A 8 -4.54 29.98 -28.06
C LEU A 8 -4.77 31.51 -28.21
N LYS A 9 -4.18 32.33 -27.34
CA LYS A 9 -4.30 33.77 -27.42
C LYS A 9 -3.74 34.35 -28.72
N ILE A 10 -2.62 33.82 -29.22
CA ILE A 10 -2.03 34.23 -30.48
C ILE A 10 -2.93 33.84 -31.65
N ILE A 11 -3.45 32.62 -31.67
CA ILE A 11 -4.34 32.12 -32.72
C ILE A 11 -5.67 32.90 -32.71
N GLU A 12 -6.23 33.21 -31.53
CA GLU A 12 -7.42 34.04 -31.40
C GLU A 12 -7.26 35.41 -32.00
N MET A 13 -6.12 36.07 -31.77
CA MET A 13 -5.82 37.38 -32.38
C MET A 13 -5.75 37.29 -33.89
N ARG A 14 -5.03 36.33 -34.44
CA ARG A 14 -4.93 36.10 -35.89
C ARG A 14 -6.28 35.76 -36.55
N PHE A 15 -7.14 35.01 -35.83
CA PHE A 15 -8.52 34.71 -36.30
C PHE A 15 -9.37 36.00 -36.36
N LYS A 16 -9.33 36.83 -35.30
CA LYS A 16 -10.08 38.12 -35.28
C LYS A 16 -9.65 39.09 -36.37
N GLU A 17 -8.38 39.03 -36.77
CA GLU A 17 -7.84 39.82 -37.88
C GLU A 17 -8.14 39.20 -39.26
N GLY A 18 -8.85 38.04 -39.31
CA GLY A 18 -9.19 37.34 -40.57
C GLY A 18 -8.03 36.66 -41.25
N ILE A 19 -6.91 36.44 -40.52
CA ILE A 19 -5.70 35.81 -41.07
C ILE A 19 -5.82 34.27 -41.04
N LEU A 20 -6.54 33.73 -40.05
CA LEU A 20 -6.71 32.29 -39.88
C LEU A 20 -8.17 31.87 -39.97
N PRO A 21 -8.46 30.64 -40.45
CA PRO A 21 -9.81 30.09 -40.48
C PRO A 21 -10.29 29.71 -39.07
N GLU A 22 -11.61 29.72 -38.85
CA GLU A 22 -12.23 29.36 -37.59
C GLU A 22 -11.86 27.94 -37.08
N ILE A 23 -11.60 27.02 -38.01
CA ILE A 23 -11.20 25.65 -37.63
C ILE A 23 -9.90 25.63 -36.85
N ASP A 24 -8.91 26.45 -37.17
CA ASP A 24 -7.61 26.51 -36.48
C ASP A 24 -7.80 27.08 -35.05
N PHE A 25 -8.66 28.07 -34.90
CA PHE A 25 -9.02 28.62 -33.59
C PHE A 25 -9.72 27.56 -32.72
N ASN A 26 -10.73 26.87 -33.25
CA ASN A 26 -11.47 25.83 -32.51
C ASN A 26 -10.53 24.67 -32.10
N GLN A 27 -9.59 24.28 -32.95
CA GLN A 27 -8.59 23.26 -32.66
C GLN A 27 -7.64 23.70 -31.53
N ALA A 28 -7.14 24.94 -31.56
CA ALA A 28 -6.31 25.51 -30.50
C ALA A 28 -7.07 25.57 -29.16
N GLN A 29 -8.36 25.95 -29.19
CA GLN A 29 -9.22 25.96 -28.03
C GLN A 29 -9.43 24.53 -27.45
N ALA A 30 -9.66 23.54 -28.30
CA ALA A 30 -9.80 22.13 -27.89
C ALA A 30 -8.51 21.61 -27.21
N GLN A 31 -7.34 21.96 -27.74
CA GLN A 31 -6.05 21.58 -27.15
C GLN A 31 -5.81 22.21 -25.78
N TRP A 32 -6.14 23.51 -25.64
CA TRP A 32 -6.08 24.15 -24.32
C TRP A 32 -7.06 23.53 -23.32
N ALA A 33 -8.31 23.29 -23.73
CA ALA A 33 -9.33 22.66 -22.89
C ALA A 33 -8.92 21.26 -22.44
N THR A 34 -8.35 20.45 -23.35
CA THR A 34 -7.82 19.11 -23.04
C THR A 34 -6.73 19.17 -21.96
N ALA A 35 -5.75 20.07 -22.14
CA ALA A 35 -4.69 20.22 -21.14
C ALA A 35 -5.23 20.77 -19.81
N SER A 36 -6.20 21.69 -19.85
CA SER A 36 -6.82 22.24 -18.62
C SER A 36 -7.63 21.20 -17.86
N ALA A 37 -8.30 20.27 -18.57
CA ALA A 37 -9.07 19.19 -17.93
C ALA A 37 -8.21 18.17 -17.21
N THR A 38 -6.92 18.06 -17.51
CA THR A 38 -6.01 17.14 -16.79
C THR A 38 -5.64 17.66 -15.41
N VAL A 39 -5.60 18.98 -15.19
CA VAL A 39 -5.20 19.59 -13.91
C VAL A 39 -6.09 19.12 -12.75
N PRO A 40 -7.43 19.29 -12.78
CA PRO A 40 -8.28 18.85 -11.67
C PRO A 40 -8.25 17.32 -11.47
N THR A 41 -7.89 16.56 -12.47
CA THR A 41 -7.70 15.11 -12.34
C THR A 41 -6.49 14.79 -11.46
N PHE A 42 -5.36 15.45 -11.71
CA PHE A 42 -4.16 15.26 -10.88
C PHE A 42 -4.30 15.89 -9.49
N GLU A 43 -4.95 17.05 -9.35
CA GLU A 43 -5.25 17.66 -8.04
C GLU A 43 -6.09 16.71 -7.16
N ARG A 44 -7.10 16.07 -7.73
CA ARG A 44 -7.91 15.08 -7.03
C ARG A 44 -7.09 13.85 -6.62
N ALA A 45 -6.27 13.31 -7.52
CA ALA A 45 -5.41 12.18 -7.22
C ALA A 45 -4.39 12.51 -6.12
N LEU A 46 -3.81 13.72 -6.15
CA LEU A 46 -2.91 14.22 -5.11
C LEU A 46 -3.62 14.30 -3.75
N ALA A 47 -4.79 14.95 -3.69
CA ALA A 47 -5.55 15.08 -2.45
C ALA A 47 -5.94 13.71 -1.88
N GLN A 48 -6.40 12.78 -2.73
CA GLN A 48 -6.75 11.43 -2.30
C GLN A 48 -5.55 10.66 -1.74
N THR A 49 -4.36 10.81 -2.36
CA THR A 49 -3.13 10.20 -1.87
C THR A 49 -2.70 10.79 -0.53
N GLN A 50 -2.83 12.10 -0.35
CA GLN A 50 -2.56 12.78 0.92
C GLN A 50 -3.52 12.35 2.04
N TYR A 51 -4.81 12.16 1.73
CA TYR A 51 -5.78 11.63 2.70
C TYR A 51 -5.44 10.18 3.09
N ALA A 52 -5.05 9.35 2.15
CA ALA A 52 -4.60 7.99 2.45
C ALA A 52 -3.35 7.98 3.34
N LEU A 53 -2.39 8.87 3.06
CA LEU A 53 -1.20 9.05 3.90
C LEU A 53 -1.56 9.52 5.32
N SER A 54 -2.51 10.46 5.47
CA SER A 54 -2.97 10.91 6.79
C SER A 54 -3.46 9.74 7.64
N ILE A 55 -4.26 8.85 7.06
CA ILE A 55 -4.78 7.66 7.75
C ILE A 55 -3.64 6.73 8.19
N LEU A 56 -2.63 6.53 7.34
CA LEU A 56 -1.45 5.72 7.68
C LEU A 56 -0.64 6.31 8.84
N LEU A 57 -0.64 7.65 8.97
CA LEU A 57 -0.01 8.36 10.08
C LEU A 57 -0.88 8.43 11.35
N GLY A 58 -2.10 7.90 11.31
CA GLY A 58 -3.06 7.96 12.42
C GLY A 58 -3.68 9.34 12.63
N GLU A 59 -3.66 10.20 11.60
CA GLU A 59 -4.19 11.54 11.64
C GLU A 59 -5.52 11.66 10.88
N SER A 60 -6.29 12.70 11.19
CA SER A 60 -7.48 13.04 10.39
C SER A 60 -7.09 13.42 8.97
N PRO A 61 -7.90 13.06 7.94
CA PRO A 61 -7.60 13.42 6.56
C PRO A 61 -7.35 14.92 6.41
N LYS A 62 -6.18 15.28 5.94
CA LYS A 62 -5.77 16.67 5.69
C LYS A 62 -4.88 16.73 4.44
N VAL A 63 -4.82 17.91 3.84
CA VAL A 63 -3.89 18.20 2.75
C VAL A 63 -2.56 18.60 3.37
N PHE A 64 -1.50 17.91 3.00
CA PHE A 64 -0.14 18.27 3.38
C PHE A 64 0.41 19.27 2.36
N ILE A 65 0.96 20.36 2.84
CA ILE A 65 1.80 21.23 2.00
C ILE A 65 3.19 20.59 2.04
N ALA A 66 3.43 19.62 1.18
CA ALA A 66 4.78 19.12 0.99
C ALA A 66 5.52 20.04 0.02
N GLU A 67 6.75 20.43 0.38
CA GLU A 67 7.66 21.02 -0.61
C GLU A 67 7.84 20.00 -1.73
N SER A 68 7.41 20.35 -2.95
CA SER A 68 7.51 19.48 -4.09
C SER A 68 8.94 19.51 -4.63
N SER A 69 9.68 18.43 -4.41
CA SER A 69 10.94 18.21 -5.14
C SER A 69 10.64 17.65 -6.53
N PRO A 70 11.41 18.06 -7.55
CA PRO A 70 11.30 17.44 -8.87
C PRO A 70 11.47 15.93 -8.81
N LEU A 71 10.66 15.17 -9.57
CA LEU A 71 10.72 13.71 -9.57
C LEU A 71 12.13 13.17 -9.87
N ASP A 72 12.90 13.85 -10.69
CA ASP A 72 14.27 13.44 -11.05
C ASP A 72 15.27 13.49 -9.88
N GLU A 73 14.99 14.29 -8.84
CA GLU A 73 15.81 14.39 -7.64
C GLU A 73 15.48 13.32 -6.57
N LEU A 74 14.34 12.68 -6.71
CA LEU A 74 13.84 11.67 -5.75
C LEU A 74 14.36 10.26 -6.02
N PHE A 75 15.04 10.03 -7.14
CA PHE A 75 15.53 8.68 -7.47
C PHE A 75 16.68 8.28 -6.53
N PRO A 76 16.57 7.11 -5.86
CA PRO A 76 17.65 6.59 -5.05
C PRO A 76 18.90 6.37 -5.90
N GLN A 77 20.04 6.89 -5.44
CA GLN A 77 21.33 6.69 -6.12
C GLN A 77 22.04 5.40 -5.68
N GLN A 78 21.46 4.66 -4.74
CA GLN A 78 22.07 3.46 -4.18
C GLN A 78 21.53 2.21 -4.87
N GLU A 79 22.45 1.32 -5.25
CA GLU A 79 22.10 -0.05 -5.60
C GLU A 79 21.43 -0.72 -4.40
N ILE A 80 20.28 -1.33 -4.66
CA ILE A 80 19.53 -2.03 -3.61
C ILE A 80 20.31 -3.30 -3.28
N PRO A 81 20.77 -3.48 -2.03
CA PRO A 81 21.40 -4.71 -1.66
C PRO A 81 20.38 -5.85 -1.78
N VAL A 82 20.65 -6.80 -2.64
CA VAL A 82 19.86 -8.03 -2.78
C VAL A 82 20.02 -8.80 -1.46
N GLY A 83 19.10 -8.55 -0.53
CA GLY A 83 19.15 -9.07 0.84
C GLY A 83 18.73 -10.53 0.93
N LEU A 84 19.18 -11.20 1.98
CA LEU A 84 18.95 -12.61 2.24
C LEU A 84 17.46 -12.94 2.50
N PRO A 85 16.88 -13.93 1.81
CA PRO A 85 15.50 -14.35 1.99
C PRO A 85 15.10 -14.72 3.43
N SER A 86 16.03 -15.29 4.21
CA SER A 86 15.75 -15.75 5.58
C SER A 86 15.50 -14.63 6.60
N ALA A 87 16.08 -13.45 6.39
CA ALA A 87 15.86 -12.31 7.28
C ALA A 87 14.44 -11.72 7.15
N LEU A 88 13.78 -11.95 6.02
CA LEU A 88 12.42 -11.46 5.73
C LEU A 88 11.37 -12.16 6.59
N LEU A 89 11.56 -13.48 6.83
CA LEU A 89 10.63 -14.27 7.63
C LEU A 89 10.47 -13.74 9.06
N GLN A 90 11.51 -13.11 9.60
CA GLN A 90 11.51 -12.59 10.98
C GLN A 90 11.07 -11.12 11.08
N ARG A 91 10.86 -10.46 9.96
CA ARG A 91 10.70 -9.00 9.91
C ARG A 91 9.35 -8.54 9.38
N ARG A 92 8.76 -9.28 8.45
CA ARG A 92 7.45 -8.92 7.87
C ARG A 92 6.33 -9.16 8.88
N PRO A 93 5.54 -8.13 9.21
CA PRO A 93 4.45 -8.27 10.19
C PRO A 93 3.36 -9.26 9.77
N ASP A 94 3.09 -9.40 8.47
CA ASP A 94 2.10 -10.33 7.93
C ASP A 94 2.55 -11.80 8.10
N ILE A 95 3.85 -12.09 7.93
CA ILE A 95 4.41 -13.42 8.19
C ILE A 95 4.36 -13.74 9.69
N LEU A 96 4.78 -12.79 10.54
CA LEU A 96 4.69 -12.94 12.00
C LEU A 96 3.24 -13.14 12.47
N GLN A 97 2.28 -12.44 11.85
CA GLN A 97 0.87 -12.62 12.14
C GLN A 97 0.40 -14.03 11.77
N ALA A 98 0.75 -14.53 10.58
CA ALA A 98 0.36 -15.86 10.13
C ALA A 98 0.99 -16.96 11.02
N GLU A 99 2.24 -16.80 11.44
CA GLU A 99 2.91 -17.68 12.41
C GLU A 99 2.20 -17.69 13.76
N ALA A 100 1.87 -16.52 14.30
CA ALA A 100 1.14 -16.40 15.55
C ALA A 100 -0.25 -17.04 15.49
N GLN A 101 -0.94 -16.93 14.35
CA GLN A 101 -2.24 -17.59 14.11
C GLN A 101 -2.10 -19.11 14.08
N LEU A 102 -1.06 -19.64 13.45
CA LEU A 102 -0.75 -21.07 13.45
C LEU A 102 -0.47 -21.57 14.87
N MET A 103 0.35 -20.83 15.65
CA MET A 103 0.62 -21.15 17.05
C MET A 103 -0.67 -21.15 17.90
N ALA A 104 -1.52 -20.15 17.74
CA ALA A 104 -2.79 -20.03 18.46
C ALA A 104 -3.70 -21.25 18.16
N GLN A 105 -3.79 -21.65 16.88
CA GLN A 105 -4.57 -22.81 16.49
C GLN A 105 -3.99 -24.13 17.03
N ASN A 106 -2.67 -24.25 17.09
CA ASN A 106 -2.00 -25.39 17.71
C ASN A 106 -2.34 -25.51 19.23
N TYR A 107 -2.39 -24.38 19.96
CA TYR A 107 -2.86 -24.37 21.33
C TYR A 107 -4.34 -24.74 21.47
N GLN A 108 -5.20 -24.31 20.55
CA GLN A 108 -6.61 -24.70 20.51
C GLN A 108 -6.78 -26.21 20.29
N TRP A 109 -5.97 -26.80 19.42
CA TRP A 109 -5.91 -28.25 19.23
C TRP A 109 -5.48 -28.96 20.53
N GLY A 110 -4.42 -28.46 21.20
CA GLY A 110 -3.99 -28.97 22.49
C GLY A 110 -5.09 -28.90 23.57
N ALA A 111 -5.83 -27.80 23.63
CA ALA A 111 -6.98 -27.65 24.53
C ALA A 111 -8.12 -28.63 24.20
N ALA A 112 -8.38 -28.87 22.92
CA ALA A 112 -9.37 -29.85 22.48
C ALA A 112 -8.98 -31.31 22.84
N ILE A 113 -7.68 -31.62 22.80
CA ILE A 113 -7.13 -32.88 23.31
C ILE A 113 -7.32 -32.99 24.83
N ALA A 114 -6.96 -31.90 25.57
CA ALA A 114 -7.09 -31.87 27.02
C ALA A 114 -8.55 -32.05 27.50
N ALA A 115 -9.52 -31.55 26.74
CA ALA A 115 -10.97 -31.74 27.03
C ALA A 115 -11.45 -33.20 26.96
N ARG A 116 -10.60 -34.13 26.56
CA ARG A 116 -10.88 -35.58 26.58
C ARG A 116 -10.56 -36.21 27.95
N PHE A 117 -9.80 -35.53 28.79
CA PHE A 117 -9.38 -35.96 30.10
C PHE A 117 -10.25 -35.33 31.19
N PRO A 118 -10.32 -35.97 32.38
CA PRO A 118 -10.98 -35.35 33.52
C PRO A 118 -10.31 -34.04 33.95
N THR A 119 -11.11 -33.08 34.38
CA THR A 119 -10.63 -31.85 35.04
C THR A 119 -10.47 -32.09 36.53
N ILE A 120 -9.34 -31.66 37.08
CA ILE A 120 -9.06 -31.72 38.50
C ILE A 120 -9.23 -30.28 39.01
N SER A 121 -10.13 -30.09 39.99
CA SER A 121 -10.37 -28.78 40.60
C SER A 121 -10.04 -28.85 42.11
N ILE A 122 -9.41 -27.82 42.64
CA ILE A 122 -9.21 -27.59 44.06
C ILE A 122 -9.95 -26.29 44.41
N THR A 123 -10.87 -26.38 45.34
CA THR A 123 -11.66 -25.22 45.81
C THR A 123 -11.37 -24.97 47.27
N GLY A 124 -10.99 -23.74 47.61
CA GLY A 124 -10.81 -23.28 48.98
C GLY A 124 -11.83 -22.19 49.31
N LEU A 125 -12.47 -22.30 50.48
CA LEU A 125 -13.32 -21.27 51.07
C LEU A 125 -12.71 -20.84 52.38
N LEU A 126 -12.59 -19.53 52.60
CA LEU A 126 -12.19 -18.95 53.85
C LEU A 126 -13.13 -17.78 54.17
N GLY A 127 -13.72 -17.76 55.34
CA GLY A 127 -14.65 -16.72 55.76
C GLY A 127 -14.97 -16.77 57.21
N VAL A 128 -15.90 -15.95 57.66
CA VAL A 128 -16.50 -15.98 58.99
C VAL A 128 -17.94 -16.47 58.87
N ALA A 129 -18.34 -17.34 59.77
CA ALA A 129 -19.71 -17.87 59.83
C ALA A 129 -20.31 -17.60 61.23
N SER A 130 -21.55 -17.09 61.26
CA SER A 130 -22.33 -16.89 62.46
C SER A 130 -23.77 -17.34 62.23
N ASN A 131 -24.41 -17.83 63.30
CA ASN A 131 -25.82 -18.18 63.27
C ASN A 131 -26.74 -16.95 63.34
N ASP A 132 -26.22 -15.81 63.81
CA ASP A 132 -26.94 -14.54 63.93
C ASP A 132 -26.25 -13.44 63.16
N LEU A 133 -27.03 -12.65 62.44
CA LEU A 133 -26.54 -11.56 61.58
C LEU A 133 -25.83 -10.47 62.42
N SER A 134 -26.30 -10.24 63.64
CA SER A 134 -25.72 -9.29 64.61
C SER A 134 -24.32 -9.67 65.10
N ASN A 135 -23.89 -10.91 64.90
CA ASN A 135 -22.62 -11.43 65.41
C ASN A 135 -21.66 -11.86 64.31
N LEU A 136 -21.84 -11.35 63.10
CA LEU A 136 -21.02 -11.70 61.91
C LEU A 136 -19.53 -11.32 62.13
N THR A 137 -19.25 -10.23 62.82
CA THR A 137 -17.87 -9.76 63.11
C THR A 137 -17.23 -10.48 64.31
N GLY A 138 -18.02 -11.11 65.15
CA GLY A 138 -17.56 -11.96 66.31
C GLY A 138 -17.66 -13.45 66.06
N GLY A 139 -18.11 -13.85 64.84
CA GLY A 139 -18.29 -15.24 64.47
C GLY A 139 -16.97 -16.01 64.28
N GLY A 140 -17.06 -17.33 64.35
CA GLY A 140 -15.88 -18.18 64.17
C GLY A 140 -15.35 -18.20 62.75
N LEU A 141 -14.04 -18.40 62.60
CA LEU A 141 -13.38 -18.62 61.33
C LEU A 141 -13.88 -19.95 60.71
N ALA A 142 -14.47 -19.86 59.53
CA ALA A 142 -14.90 -20.99 58.73
C ALA A 142 -13.98 -21.18 57.54
N TRP A 143 -13.48 -22.35 57.38
CA TRP A 143 -12.69 -22.69 56.20
C TRP A 143 -13.06 -24.07 55.69
N SER A 144 -12.96 -24.27 54.36
CA SER A 144 -13.08 -25.57 53.74
C SER A 144 -12.14 -25.70 52.55
N VAL A 145 -11.58 -26.87 52.35
CA VAL A 145 -10.82 -27.22 51.13
C VAL A 145 -11.44 -28.49 50.58
N GLY A 146 -11.79 -28.44 49.32
CA GLY A 146 -12.35 -29.57 48.58
C GLY A 146 -11.53 -29.86 47.33
N ALA A 147 -11.36 -31.10 46.97
CA ALA A 147 -10.82 -31.53 45.67
C ALA A 147 -11.91 -32.31 44.90
N GLY A 148 -12.04 -32.03 43.63
CA GLY A 148 -13.00 -32.70 42.75
C GLY A 148 -12.34 -33.14 41.45
N ILE A 149 -12.75 -34.33 40.95
CA ILE A 149 -12.37 -34.84 39.64
C ILE A 149 -13.67 -35.02 38.85
N VAL A 150 -13.82 -34.31 37.74
CA VAL A 150 -14.99 -34.38 36.85
C VAL A 150 -14.54 -34.58 35.44
N GLY A 151 -15.06 -35.62 34.75
CA GLY A 151 -14.71 -35.93 33.37
C GLY A 151 -15.77 -36.68 32.61
N PRO A 152 -15.70 -36.60 31.27
CA PRO A 152 -16.63 -37.34 30.41
C PRO A 152 -16.27 -38.83 30.41
N ILE A 153 -17.19 -39.68 30.89
CA ILE A 153 -17.03 -41.14 30.84
C ILE A 153 -17.43 -41.66 29.45
N PHE A 154 -18.53 -41.12 28.91
CA PHE A 154 -19.04 -41.51 27.59
C PHE A 154 -19.72 -40.36 26.88
N ASN A 155 -19.21 -39.99 25.69
CA ASN A 155 -19.71 -38.85 24.92
C ASN A 155 -19.87 -39.17 23.42
N PHE A 156 -20.06 -40.42 23.04
CA PHE A 156 -20.24 -40.88 21.63
C PHE A 156 -19.13 -40.38 20.67
N GLY A 157 -17.92 -40.17 21.17
CA GLY A 157 -16.78 -39.70 20.39
C GLY A 157 -16.79 -38.19 20.06
N LYS A 158 -17.68 -37.40 20.68
CA LYS A 158 -17.79 -35.95 20.45
C LYS A 158 -16.44 -35.23 20.66
N ASN A 159 -15.76 -35.46 21.78
CA ASN A 159 -14.49 -34.81 22.08
C ASN A 159 -13.36 -35.30 21.16
N LYS A 160 -13.39 -36.54 20.71
CA LYS A 160 -12.43 -37.03 19.70
C LYS A 160 -12.60 -36.28 18.37
N ARG A 161 -13.86 -36.18 17.88
CA ARG A 161 -14.16 -35.46 16.65
C ARG A 161 -13.85 -33.98 16.75
N ARG A 162 -14.07 -33.36 17.93
CA ARG A 162 -13.67 -31.97 18.15
C ARG A 162 -12.16 -31.78 18.04
N ALA A 163 -11.36 -32.67 18.66
CA ALA A 163 -9.91 -32.62 18.52
C ALA A 163 -9.45 -32.83 17.05
N GLU A 164 -10.12 -33.67 16.30
CA GLU A 164 -9.86 -33.88 14.88
C GLU A 164 -10.17 -32.62 14.04
N VAL A 165 -11.28 -31.97 14.30
CA VAL A 165 -11.62 -30.68 13.65
C VAL A 165 -10.55 -29.61 13.94
N GLU A 166 -10.11 -29.47 15.18
CA GLU A 166 -9.06 -28.48 15.52
C GLU A 166 -7.71 -28.85 14.89
N ARG A 167 -7.41 -30.13 14.68
CA ARG A 167 -6.22 -30.59 13.95
C ARG A 167 -6.29 -30.17 12.48
N ILE A 168 -7.43 -30.38 11.82
CA ILE A 168 -7.62 -29.97 10.42
C ILE A 168 -7.50 -28.45 10.26
N LYS A 169 -8.05 -27.67 11.21
CA LYS A 169 -7.86 -26.22 11.22
C LYS A 169 -6.40 -25.80 11.39
N MET A 170 -5.63 -26.54 12.20
CA MET A 170 -4.20 -26.29 12.35
C MET A 170 -3.45 -26.55 11.02
N GLU A 171 -3.80 -27.60 10.29
CA GLU A 171 -3.26 -27.89 8.96
C GLU A 171 -3.63 -26.77 7.96
N GLU A 172 -4.87 -26.28 8.01
CA GLU A 172 -5.29 -25.12 7.22
C GLU A 172 -4.45 -23.86 7.53
N MET A 173 -4.19 -23.59 8.81
CA MET A 173 -3.34 -22.46 9.21
C MET A 173 -1.87 -22.64 8.76
N ALA A 174 -1.35 -23.88 8.75
CA ALA A 174 -0.02 -24.16 8.23
C ALA A 174 0.10 -23.86 6.73
N ILE A 175 -0.90 -24.27 5.95
CA ILE A 175 -0.96 -23.96 4.51
C ILE A 175 -1.13 -22.45 4.28
N ASN A 176 -1.91 -21.77 5.12
CA ASN A 176 -2.05 -20.31 5.04
C ASN A 176 -0.72 -19.61 5.35
N TYR A 177 0.03 -20.06 6.34
CA TYR A 177 1.37 -19.53 6.63
C TYR A 177 2.31 -19.69 5.43
N GLU A 178 2.37 -20.88 4.82
CA GLU A 178 3.16 -21.13 3.61
C GLU A 178 2.74 -20.20 2.47
N LYS A 179 1.44 -20.02 2.25
CA LYS A 179 0.91 -19.09 1.24
C LYS A 179 1.37 -17.66 1.48
N VAL A 180 1.35 -17.16 2.71
CA VAL A 180 1.81 -15.80 3.05
C VAL A 180 3.31 -15.66 2.78
N VAL A 181 4.12 -16.67 3.11
CA VAL A 181 5.56 -16.68 2.81
C VAL A 181 5.83 -16.62 1.31
N LEU A 182 5.15 -17.46 0.52
CA LEU A 182 5.30 -17.47 -0.94
C LEU A 182 4.85 -16.15 -1.57
N GLN A 183 3.77 -15.56 -1.04
CA GLN A 183 3.30 -14.24 -1.46
C GLN A 183 4.34 -13.15 -1.17
N ALA A 184 5.01 -13.21 -0.02
CA ALA A 184 6.08 -12.27 0.32
C ALA A 184 7.26 -12.34 -0.65
N PHE A 185 7.68 -13.55 -1.03
CA PHE A 185 8.72 -13.71 -2.05
C PHE A 185 8.28 -13.17 -3.41
N ARG A 186 7.03 -13.45 -3.82
CA ARG A 186 6.50 -12.92 -5.07
C ARG A 186 6.52 -11.39 -5.09
N GLU A 187 6.12 -10.72 -4.02
CA GLU A 187 6.10 -9.26 -3.93
C GLU A 187 7.50 -8.64 -4.10
N ILE A 188 8.53 -9.31 -3.59
CA ILE A 188 9.92 -8.86 -3.76
C ILE A 188 10.36 -9.01 -5.21
N GLU A 189 10.12 -10.19 -5.81
CA GLU A 189 10.50 -10.44 -7.20
C GLU A 189 9.73 -9.50 -8.16
N ASP A 190 8.44 -9.28 -7.92
CA ASP A 190 7.62 -8.34 -8.69
C ASP A 190 8.19 -6.90 -8.60
N ALA A 191 8.62 -6.47 -7.41
CA ALA A 191 9.21 -5.15 -7.23
C ALA A 191 10.58 -5.03 -7.92
N LEU A 192 11.44 -6.04 -7.81
CA LEU A 192 12.76 -6.06 -8.47
C LEU A 192 12.65 -6.03 -9.99
N VAL A 193 11.77 -6.85 -10.54
CA VAL A 193 11.50 -6.86 -12.00
C VAL A 193 10.92 -5.52 -12.42
N SER A 194 10.01 -4.93 -11.65
CA SER A 194 9.40 -3.62 -11.94
C SER A 194 10.45 -2.52 -11.98
N ILE A 195 11.35 -2.44 -10.99
CA ILE A 195 12.42 -1.44 -10.97
C ILE A 195 13.27 -1.54 -12.23
N LYS A 196 13.75 -2.75 -12.55
CA LYS A 196 14.60 -2.97 -13.72
C LYS A 196 13.89 -2.63 -15.03
N THR A 197 12.65 -3.07 -15.21
CA THR A 197 11.91 -2.84 -16.45
C THR A 197 11.48 -1.38 -16.61
N TYR A 198 11.09 -0.71 -15.52
CA TYR A 198 10.80 0.74 -15.57
C TYR A 198 12.06 1.58 -15.82
N GLU A 199 13.23 1.15 -15.35
CA GLU A 199 14.49 1.82 -15.70
C GLU A 199 14.75 1.79 -17.21
N ASP A 200 14.58 0.64 -17.83
CA ASP A 200 14.77 0.49 -19.27
C ASP A 200 13.67 1.21 -20.07
N GLU A 201 12.41 1.14 -19.62
CA GLU A 201 11.31 1.91 -20.20
C GLU A 201 11.57 3.41 -20.09
N LEU A 202 12.03 3.90 -18.95
CA LEU A 202 12.33 5.31 -18.72
C LEU A 202 13.39 5.84 -19.69
N LYS A 203 14.45 5.05 -19.98
CA LYS A 203 15.46 5.40 -20.98
C LYS A 203 14.83 5.56 -22.38
N ALA A 204 14.00 4.60 -22.78
CA ALA A 204 13.29 4.63 -24.06
C ALA A 204 12.30 5.80 -24.16
N ARG A 205 11.53 6.06 -23.09
CA ARG A 205 10.57 7.17 -23.03
C ARG A 205 11.24 8.53 -23.04
N LYS A 206 12.38 8.71 -22.37
CA LYS A 206 13.18 9.95 -22.46
C LYS A 206 13.64 10.21 -23.88
N PHE A 207 14.13 9.18 -24.57
CA PHE A 207 14.55 9.32 -25.97
C PHE A 207 13.37 9.68 -26.87
N LEU A 208 12.24 8.98 -26.73
CA LEU A 208 11.01 9.24 -27.48
C LEU A 208 10.53 10.68 -27.27
N PHE A 209 10.44 11.13 -26.02
CA PHE A 209 9.99 12.48 -25.67
C PHE A 209 10.90 13.55 -26.32
N ALA A 210 12.22 13.37 -26.22
CA ALA A 210 13.16 14.31 -26.84
C ALA A 210 12.99 14.42 -28.36
N ALA A 211 12.77 13.28 -29.04
CA ALA A 211 12.54 13.24 -30.47
C ALA A 211 11.21 13.93 -30.88
N ILE A 212 10.12 13.62 -30.18
CA ILE A 212 8.80 14.23 -30.45
C ILE A 212 8.80 15.73 -30.11
N GLN A 213 9.43 16.12 -29.01
CA GLN A 213 9.56 17.53 -28.63
C GLN A 213 10.33 18.32 -29.70
N ASN A 214 11.40 17.75 -30.24
CA ASN A 214 12.13 18.37 -31.36
C ASN A 214 11.27 18.45 -32.63
N ALA A 215 10.50 17.42 -32.96
CA ALA A 215 9.56 17.45 -34.07
C ALA A 215 8.51 18.55 -33.91
N ALA A 216 7.93 18.70 -32.72
CA ALA A 216 6.98 19.77 -32.41
C ALA A 216 7.62 21.16 -32.60
N LYS A 217 8.84 21.35 -32.11
CA LYS A 217 9.59 22.60 -32.33
C LYS A 217 9.84 22.90 -33.80
N LEU A 218 10.25 21.91 -34.58
CA LEU A 218 10.50 22.07 -36.01
C LEU A 218 9.21 22.32 -36.79
N SER A 219 8.10 21.68 -36.47
CA SER A 219 6.80 21.93 -37.10
C SER A 219 6.32 23.37 -36.87
N ALA A 220 6.50 23.91 -35.67
CA ALA A 220 6.17 25.29 -35.35
C ALA A 220 7.02 26.28 -36.20
N MET A 221 8.33 26.02 -36.32
CA MET A 221 9.21 26.84 -37.17
C MET A 221 8.79 26.79 -38.64
N ARG A 222 8.42 25.61 -39.18
CA ARG A 222 7.93 25.46 -40.56
C ARG A 222 6.62 26.19 -40.77
N TYR A 223 5.73 26.18 -39.80
CA TYR A 223 4.48 26.93 -39.84
C TYR A 223 4.72 28.43 -39.88
N ASP A 224 5.60 28.96 -39.03
CA ASP A 224 5.94 30.38 -39.02
C ASP A 224 6.57 30.86 -40.35
N MET A 225 7.27 29.94 -41.06
CA MET A 225 7.80 30.21 -42.41
C MET A 225 6.76 29.99 -43.53
N GLY A 226 5.51 29.59 -43.22
CA GLY A 226 4.46 29.33 -44.18
C GLY A 226 4.62 28.06 -45.02
N VAL A 227 5.48 27.13 -44.58
CA VAL A 227 5.82 25.89 -45.29
C VAL A 227 4.85 24.73 -44.94
N THR A 228 4.17 24.81 -43.80
CA THR A 228 3.23 23.76 -43.39
C THR A 228 1.94 24.33 -42.79
N SER A 229 0.93 23.49 -42.63
CA SER A 229 -0.35 23.87 -42.01
C SER A 229 -0.26 23.91 -40.51
N TYR A 230 -1.17 24.65 -39.85
CA TYR A 230 -1.28 24.69 -38.40
C TYR A 230 -1.67 23.29 -37.81
N LEU A 231 -2.37 22.49 -38.61
CA LEU A 231 -2.73 21.11 -38.21
C LEU A 231 -1.48 20.24 -37.90
N GLU A 232 -0.40 20.38 -38.70
CA GLU A 232 0.86 19.66 -38.44
C GLU A 232 1.47 20.07 -37.07
N VAL A 233 1.41 21.36 -36.75
CA VAL A 233 1.90 21.87 -35.44
C VAL A 233 1.09 21.27 -34.29
N LEU A 234 -0.24 21.37 -34.40
CA LEU A 234 -1.14 20.84 -33.38
C LEU A 234 -0.96 19.33 -33.11
N GLU A 235 -0.79 18.55 -34.16
CA GLU A 235 -0.59 17.10 -34.05
C GLU A 235 0.74 16.77 -33.36
N ASN A 236 1.81 17.47 -33.72
CA ASN A 236 3.11 17.30 -33.06
C ASN A 236 3.09 17.79 -31.58
N GLU A 237 2.43 18.91 -31.30
CA GLU A 237 2.25 19.41 -29.92
C GLU A 237 1.40 18.47 -29.06
N ARG A 238 0.34 17.88 -29.65
CA ARG A 238 -0.47 16.86 -28.96
C ARG A 238 0.37 15.64 -28.63
N SER A 239 1.13 15.14 -29.58
CA SER A 239 2.02 14.00 -29.40
C SER A 239 3.10 14.27 -28.35
N ALA A 240 3.67 15.49 -28.33
CA ALA A 240 4.66 15.88 -27.31
C ALA A 240 4.06 15.92 -25.91
N PHE A 241 2.85 16.46 -25.76
CA PHE A 241 2.14 16.49 -24.49
C PHE A 241 1.81 15.07 -23.97
N GLU A 242 1.31 14.19 -24.84
CA GLU A 242 1.03 12.80 -24.48
C GLU A 242 2.30 12.06 -24.07
N ALA A 243 3.40 12.26 -24.81
CA ALA A 243 4.69 11.65 -24.47
C ALA A 243 5.24 12.14 -23.13
N GLU A 244 5.06 13.42 -22.79
CA GLU A 244 5.48 14.02 -21.51
C GLU A 244 4.65 13.46 -20.33
N LEU A 245 3.33 13.31 -20.50
CA LEU A 245 2.47 12.70 -19.51
C LEU A 245 2.88 11.24 -19.22
N VAL A 246 3.11 10.45 -20.28
CA VAL A 246 3.55 9.06 -20.13
C VAL A 246 4.93 8.98 -19.48
N LEU A 247 5.86 9.88 -19.82
CA LEU A 247 7.17 9.95 -19.20
C LEU A 247 7.06 10.22 -17.69
N SER A 248 6.19 11.16 -17.30
CA SER A 248 5.95 11.46 -15.89
C SER A 248 5.30 10.29 -15.14
N GLU A 249 4.38 9.57 -15.79
CA GLU A 249 3.75 8.37 -15.25
C GLU A 249 4.78 7.24 -15.01
N VAL A 250 5.69 7.01 -15.97
CA VAL A 250 6.74 5.99 -15.82
C VAL A 250 7.71 6.35 -14.71
N LYS A 251 8.08 7.63 -14.55
CA LYS A 251 8.89 8.11 -13.42
C LYS A 251 8.19 7.82 -12.08
N GLN A 252 6.91 8.13 -11.98
CA GLN A 252 6.13 7.89 -10.77
C GLN A 252 6.04 6.39 -10.47
N LYS A 253 5.78 5.54 -11.46
CA LYS A 253 5.72 4.07 -11.29
C LYS A 253 7.06 3.49 -10.86
N MET A 254 8.16 3.98 -11.41
CA MET A 254 9.51 3.58 -10.98
C MET A 254 9.74 3.92 -9.51
N LEU A 255 9.41 5.14 -9.06
CA LEU A 255 9.53 5.53 -7.65
C LEU A 255 8.63 4.68 -6.74
N ALA A 256 7.39 4.40 -7.17
CA ALA A 256 6.48 3.52 -6.45
C ALA A 256 7.07 2.11 -6.27
N SER A 257 7.74 1.58 -7.30
CA SER A 257 8.38 0.25 -7.23
C SER A 257 9.51 0.19 -6.18
N TYR A 258 10.24 1.29 -5.95
CA TYR A 258 11.20 1.36 -4.83
C TYR A 258 10.52 1.32 -3.47
N VAL A 259 9.38 2.01 -3.33
CA VAL A 259 8.57 1.97 -2.10
C VAL A 259 7.99 0.57 -1.87
N ASP A 260 7.49 -0.08 -2.94
CA ASP A 260 6.98 -1.45 -2.87
C ASP A 260 8.08 -2.44 -2.48
N LEU A 261 9.29 -2.30 -3.02
CA LEU A 261 10.42 -3.11 -2.60
C LEU A 261 10.76 -2.88 -1.12
N TYR A 262 10.84 -1.62 -0.67
CA TYR A 262 11.08 -1.31 0.73
C TYR A 262 10.04 -1.95 1.65
N LYS A 263 8.77 -1.86 1.29
CA LYS A 263 7.65 -2.49 2.01
C LYS A 263 7.75 -4.02 1.98
N SER A 264 8.02 -4.62 0.81
CA SER A 264 8.11 -6.07 0.65
C SER A 264 9.28 -6.69 1.41
N LEU A 265 10.36 -5.93 1.61
CA LEU A 265 11.49 -6.30 2.46
C LEU A 265 11.18 -6.17 3.97
N GLY A 266 9.97 -5.80 4.33
CA GLY A 266 9.57 -5.59 5.73
C GLY A 266 10.01 -4.23 6.27
N GLY A 267 10.09 -3.20 5.41
CA GLY A 267 10.55 -1.85 5.74
C GLY A 267 9.92 -1.27 7.00
N GLY A 268 10.61 -0.31 7.60
CA GLY A 268 10.25 0.27 8.90
C GLY A 268 11.10 -0.30 10.04
N TRP A 269 12.34 -0.59 9.77
CA TRP A 269 13.33 -1.02 10.77
C TRP A 269 13.56 0.08 11.80
N ILE A 270 12.70 0.15 12.78
CA ILE A 270 13.06 0.81 14.02
C ILE A 270 14.00 -0.17 14.73
N ASN A 271 15.28 0.12 14.70
CA ASN A 271 16.22 -0.57 15.58
C ASN A 271 15.65 -0.45 17.01
N GLN A 272 15.50 -1.59 17.71
CA GLN A 272 15.04 -1.58 19.10
C GLN A 272 15.90 -0.67 20.00
N ASP A 273 17.12 -0.38 19.56
CA ASP A 273 18.03 0.54 20.24
C ASP A 273 17.67 2.02 20.03
N GLU A 274 17.00 2.38 18.93
CA GLU A 274 16.47 3.73 18.71
C GLU A 274 15.17 4.00 19.50
N MET A 275 14.38 2.95 19.80
CA MET A 275 13.19 3.09 20.67
C MET A 275 13.54 3.32 22.13
N LYS A 276 14.75 2.96 22.57
CA LYS A 276 15.22 3.20 23.95
C LYS A 276 15.82 4.59 24.16
N GLN A 277 15.99 5.38 23.09
CA GLN A 277 16.54 6.74 23.14
C GLN A 277 15.48 7.86 23.03
N LYS A 278 14.20 7.52 22.93
CA LYS A 278 13.07 8.43 23.05
C LYS A 278 12.28 8.15 24.31
#